data_217fc0098026f9531a7fed89ee05fdea
#
_entry.id   217fc0098026f9531a7fed89ee05fdea
#
_cell.length_a   1.000
_cell.length_b   1.000
_cell.length_c   1.000
_cell.angle_alpha   90.00
_cell.angle_beta   90.00
_cell.angle_gamma   90.00
#
_symmetry.space_group_name_H-M   'P 1'
#
loop_
_entity.id
_entity.type
_entity.pdbx_description
1 polymer ?
#
loop_
_entity_poly.entity_id
_entity_poly.type
_entity_poly.pdbx_seq_one_letter_code
_entity_poly.pdbx_strand_id
1 'polypeptide(L)'
;MSDRLLAEEEWRALAETHTTRADALTAGHRDRASRGEKHPIEDFLFTYYSYKPAIMRRWHPGPGVELAGAAATDRAQWRGYIPGDEDGSLRVDAIGLESARPQQHALIERILTSTADRAPRFGCFGLHEWAMVYRDDRPRHDVPLRLGSAGTD
;
A
#
# COMPACT_ATOMS: atom_id res chain seq x y z
N MET A 1 -20.96 -0.31 15.59
CA MET A 1 -20.55 -1.14 16.75
C MET A 1 -19.22 -1.77 16.41
N SER A 2 -18.29 -1.70 17.35
CA SER A 2 -17.00 -2.39 17.24
C SER A 2 -17.19 -3.84 17.65
N ASP A 3 -16.64 -4.76 16.86
CA ASP A 3 -16.77 -6.21 17.17
C ASP A 3 -15.66 -6.69 18.13
N ARG A 4 -14.59 -5.92 18.26
CA ARG A 4 -13.42 -6.28 19.07
C ARG A 4 -12.70 -5.04 19.58
N LEU A 5 -12.42 -5.00 20.89
CA LEU A 5 -11.51 -4.05 21.52
C LEU A 5 -10.13 -4.70 21.69
N LEU A 6 -9.08 -4.08 21.17
CA LEU A 6 -7.69 -4.46 21.42
C LEU A 6 -7.14 -3.65 22.59
N ALA A 7 -6.57 -4.34 23.56
CA ALA A 7 -5.82 -3.71 24.65
C ALA A 7 -4.63 -2.90 24.10
N GLU A 8 -4.22 -1.85 24.82
CA GLU A 8 -3.15 -0.96 24.38
C GLU A 8 -1.84 -1.71 24.09
N GLU A 9 -1.46 -2.62 24.95
CA GLU A 9 -0.26 -3.44 24.78
C GLU A 9 -0.35 -4.31 23.50
N GLU A 10 -1.51 -4.94 23.26
CA GLU A 10 -1.72 -5.81 22.10
C GLU A 10 -1.59 -5.06 20.79
N TRP A 11 -2.30 -3.94 20.63
CA TRP A 11 -2.23 -3.22 19.36
C TRP A 11 -0.90 -2.51 19.14
N ARG A 12 -0.21 -2.10 20.20
CA ARG A 12 1.15 -1.53 20.11
C ARG A 12 2.14 -2.57 19.61
N ALA A 13 2.08 -3.81 20.11
CA ALA A 13 2.93 -4.90 19.64
C ALA A 13 2.70 -5.23 18.15
N LEU A 14 1.43 -5.25 17.71
CA LEU A 14 1.08 -5.43 16.30
C LEU A 14 1.62 -4.29 15.42
N ALA A 15 1.49 -3.05 15.89
CA ALA A 15 1.98 -1.87 15.18
C ALA A 15 3.52 -1.86 15.09
N GLU A 16 4.22 -2.26 16.13
CA GLU A 16 5.68 -2.37 16.16
C GLU A 16 6.19 -3.46 15.19
N THR A 17 5.55 -4.63 15.22
CA THR A 17 5.85 -5.73 14.30
C THR A 17 5.68 -5.28 12.84
N HIS A 18 4.58 -4.59 12.54
CA HIS A 18 4.35 -4.04 11.21
C HIS A 18 5.40 -3.00 10.82
N THR A 19 5.74 -2.08 11.72
CA THR A 19 6.74 -1.04 11.48
C THR A 19 8.10 -1.65 11.18
N THR A 20 8.53 -2.64 11.97
CA THR A 20 9.80 -3.37 11.75
C THR A 20 9.84 -4.03 10.38
N ARG A 21 8.73 -4.69 9.99
CA ARG A 21 8.63 -5.32 8.66
C ARG A 21 8.65 -4.29 7.53
N ALA A 22 7.92 -3.18 7.67
CA ALA A 22 7.91 -2.10 6.68
C ALA A 22 9.30 -1.46 6.54
N ASP A 23 10.01 -1.27 7.64
CA ASP A 23 11.37 -0.74 7.65
C ASP A 23 12.36 -1.66 6.92
N ALA A 24 12.28 -2.96 7.17
CA ALA A 24 13.10 -3.95 6.48
C ALA A 24 12.85 -3.97 4.97
N LEU A 25 11.58 -3.95 4.55
CA LEU A 25 11.18 -3.97 3.13
C LEU A 25 11.52 -2.67 2.39
N THR A 26 11.58 -1.53 3.08
CA THR A 26 11.87 -0.22 2.47
C THR A 26 13.30 0.26 2.66
N ALA A 27 14.15 -0.51 3.35
CA ALA A 27 15.51 -0.11 3.71
C ALA A 27 16.34 0.29 2.50
N GLY A 28 16.38 -0.53 1.44
CA GLY A 28 17.15 -0.27 0.23
C GLY A 28 16.70 1.01 -0.48
N HIS A 29 15.39 1.24 -0.60
CA HIS A 29 14.86 2.48 -1.15
C HIS A 29 15.27 3.71 -0.32
N ARG A 30 15.11 3.64 1.00
CA ARG A 30 15.46 4.77 1.89
C ARG A 30 16.95 5.10 1.86
N ASP A 31 17.80 4.07 1.79
CA ASP A 31 19.24 4.23 1.69
C ASP A 31 19.63 4.91 0.36
N ARG A 32 19.12 4.45 -0.78
CA ARG A 32 19.33 5.12 -2.08
C ARG A 32 18.79 6.56 -2.09
N ALA A 33 17.59 6.76 -1.59
CA ALA A 33 16.97 8.08 -1.52
C ALA A 33 17.81 9.07 -0.68
N SER A 34 18.46 8.62 0.40
CA SER A 34 19.33 9.45 1.23
C SER A 34 20.59 9.92 0.49
N ARG A 35 21.04 9.17 -0.53
CA ARG A 35 22.16 9.50 -1.41
C ARG A 35 21.76 10.20 -2.71
N GLY A 36 20.45 10.46 -2.91
CA GLY A 36 19.92 11.00 -4.17
C GLY A 36 19.94 10.01 -5.33
N GLU A 37 20.12 8.72 -5.05
CA GLU A 37 20.16 7.64 -6.02
C GLU A 37 18.76 7.07 -6.29
N LYS A 38 18.58 6.44 -7.46
CA LYS A 38 17.35 5.73 -7.84
C LYS A 38 17.68 4.41 -8.51
N HIS A 39 16.85 3.39 -8.27
CA HIS A 39 16.94 2.13 -8.97
C HIS A 39 15.64 1.90 -9.77
N PRO A 40 15.69 1.67 -11.10
CA PRO A 40 14.49 1.62 -11.94
C PRO A 40 13.54 0.48 -11.58
N ILE A 41 14.04 -0.62 -11.08
CA ILE A 41 13.25 -1.80 -10.70
C ILE A 41 12.83 -1.73 -9.23
N GLU A 42 13.81 -1.61 -8.31
CA GLU A 42 13.54 -1.68 -6.87
C GLU A 42 12.78 -0.47 -6.33
N ASP A 43 12.93 0.70 -6.96
CA ASP A 43 12.22 1.92 -6.58
C ASP A 43 10.94 2.14 -7.40
N PHE A 44 10.55 1.17 -8.23
CA PHE A 44 9.38 1.25 -9.11
C PHE A 44 8.10 1.69 -8.36
N LEU A 45 7.80 1.04 -7.23
CA LEU A 45 6.61 1.37 -6.43
C LEU A 45 6.64 2.80 -5.92
N PHE A 46 7.80 3.32 -5.52
CA PHE A 46 7.96 4.68 -4.99
C PHE A 46 8.04 5.74 -6.10
N THR A 47 8.30 5.33 -7.34
CA THR A 47 8.33 6.22 -8.50
C THR A 47 6.95 6.39 -9.13
N TYR A 48 6.19 5.30 -9.24
CA TYR A 48 4.91 5.28 -9.94
C TYR A 48 3.68 5.36 -9.03
N TYR A 49 3.83 5.02 -7.75
CA TYR A 49 2.78 5.09 -6.76
C TYR A 49 3.12 6.10 -5.67
N SER A 50 2.12 6.86 -5.21
CA SER A 50 2.31 7.95 -4.25
C SER A 50 2.54 7.48 -2.80
N TYR A 51 2.85 6.21 -2.57
CA TYR A 51 3.08 5.68 -1.23
C TYR A 51 4.48 5.98 -0.75
N LYS A 52 4.56 6.71 0.36
CA LYS A 52 5.83 7.01 1.04
C LYS A 52 6.13 5.96 2.10
N PRO A 53 7.39 5.58 2.32
CA PRO A 53 7.77 4.64 3.39
C PRO A 53 7.18 5.00 4.76
N ALA A 54 7.13 6.29 5.11
CA ALA A 54 6.54 6.76 6.36
C ALA A 54 5.05 6.44 6.51
N ILE A 55 4.30 6.38 5.40
CA ILE A 55 2.89 5.98 5.41
C ILE A 55 2.77 4.46 5.50
N MET A 56 3.64 3.72 4.81
CA MET A 56 3.65 2.25 4.84
C MET A 56 3.97 1.69 6.22
N ARG A 57 4.67 2.44 7.07
CA ARG A 57 4.93 2.08 8.47
C ARG A 57 3.71 2.13 9.37
N ARG A 58 2.62 2.77 8.94
CA ARG A 58 1.41 2.91 9.73
C ARG A 58 0.61 1.62 9.69
N TRP A 59 0.52 0.96 10.83
CA TRP A 59 -0.37 -0.18 10.99
C TRP A 59 -1.80 0.28 11.28
N HIS A 60 -2.76 -0.38 10.68
CA HIS A 60 -4.19 -0.14 10.87
C HIS A 60 -4.89 -1.46 11.26
N PRO A 61 -5.81 -1.45 12.23
CA PRO A 61 -6.49 -2.67 12.67
C PRO A 61 -7.51 -3.20 11.66
N GLY A 62 -7.92 -2.37 10.70
CA GLY A 62 -9.06 -2.65 9.85
C GLY A 62 -10.41 -2.22 10.47
N PRO A 63 -11.52 -2.39 9.72
CA PRO A 63 -12.85 -2.09 10.23
C PRO A 63 -13.27 -3.07 11.33
N GLY A 64 -14.18 -2.63 12.22
CA GLY A 64 -14.72 -3.44 13.30
C GLY A 64 -13.80 -3.61 14.52
N VAL A 65 -12.60 -3.04 14.49
CA VAL A 65 -11.65 -3.13 15.60
C VAL A 65 -11.45 -1.75 16.25
N GLU A 66 -11.50 -1.74 17.57
CA GLU A 66 -11.29 -0.58 18.42
C GLU A 66 -9.99 -0.69 19.20
N LEU A 67 -9.28 0.41 19.40
CA LEU A 67 -7.96 0.47 20.02
C LEU A 67 -8.06 1.24 21.34
N ALA A 68 -7.91 0.55 22.47
CA ALA A 68 -7.92 1.14 23.79
C ALA A 68 -6.78 2.16 23.95
N GLY A 69 -7.06 3.32 24.57
CA GLY A 69 -6.07 4.36 24.87
C GLY A 69 -5.48 5.08 23.65
N ALA A 70 -5.93 4.77 22.44
CA ALA A 70 -5.34 5.31 21.23
C ALA A 70 -5.61 6.80 20.99
N ALA A 71 -6.65 7.37 21.60
CA ALA A 71 -6.97 8.80 21.50
C ALA A 71 -5.86 9.73 22.05
N ALA A 72 -5.04 9.22 22.96
CA ALA A 72 -3.89 9.93 23.51
C ALA A 72 -2.64 9.87 22.60
N THR A 73 -2.74 9.26 21.42
CA THR A 73 -1.62 9.08 20.49
C THR A 73 -1.80 9.92 19.21
N ASP A 74 -0.76 9.96 18.37
CA ASP A 74 -0.82 10.61 17.05
C ASP A 74 -1.88 10.03 16.10
N ARG A 75 -2.38 8.82 16.39
CA ARG A 75 -3.47 8.18 15.64
C ARG A 75 -4.75 9.01 15.63
N ALA A 76 -5.01 9.79 16.67
CA ALA A 76 -6.16 10.68 16.73
C ALA A 76 -6.16 11.73 15.60
N GLN A 77 -5.00 12.01 15.02
CA GLN A 77 -4.83 12.94 13.90
C GLN A 77 -4.78 12.23 12.54
N TRP A 78 -4.82 10.90 12.51
CA TRP A 78 -4.78 10.17 11.25
C TRP A 78 -6.15 10.19 10.58
N ARG A 79 -6.14 10.48 9.29
CA ARG A 79 -7.36 10.45 8.49
C ARG A 79 -8.03 9.08 8.56
N GLY A 80 -9.34 9.09 8.78
CA GLY A 80 -10.16 7.88 8.82
C GLY A 80 -10.20 7.21 10.19
N TYR A 81 -9.78 7.91 11.26
CA TYR A 81 -10.04 7.51 12.64
C TYR A 81 -11.09 8.41 13.29
N ILE A 82 -11.95 7.80 14.10
CA ILE A 82 -12.96 8.45 14.92
C ILE A 82 -12.89 7.88 16.34
N PRO A 83 -13.45 8.59 17.36
CA PRO A 83 -13.63 8.02 18.68
C PRO A 83 -14.37 6.69 18.63
N GLY A 84 -13.93 5.75 19.45
CA GLY A 84 -14.60 4.47 19.63
C GLY A 84 -15.74 4.54 20.62
N ASP A 85 -16.28 3.38 20.98
CA ASP A 85 -17.38 3.28 21.95
C ASP A 85 -16.84 3.29 23.40
N GLU A 86 -15.58 2.87 23.62
CA GLU A 86 -14.89 2.97 24.90
C GLU A 86 -14.18 4.32 25.06
N ASP A 87 -14.17 4.87 26.29
CA ASP A 87 -13.53 6.15 26.57
C ASP A 87 -12.03 6.12 26.24
N GLY A 88 -11.57 7.13 25.54
CA GLY A 88 -10.18 7.24 25.10
C GLY A 88 -9.75 6.26 23.98
N SER A 89 -10.68 5.51 23.42
CA SER A 89 -10.39 4.60 22.30
C SER A 89 -10.57 5.27 20.93
N LEU A 90 -10.02 4.64 19.89
CA LEU A 90 -10.21 5.01 18.49
C LEU A 90 -10.56 3.79 17.64
N ARG A 91 -11.32 4.02 16.59
CA ARG A 91 -11.62 3.02 15.54
C ARG A 91 -11.54 3.62 14.15
N VAL A 92 -11.42 2.75 13.14
CA VAL A 92 -11.47 3.19 11.75
C VAL A 92 -12.91 3.55 11.37
N ASP A 93 -13.11 4.72 10.77
CA ASP A 93 -14.38 5.17 10.21
C ASP A 93 -14.63 4.52 8.84
N ALA A 94 -14.95 3.23 8.83
CA ALA A 94 -15.20 2.48 7.60
C ALA A 94 -16.36 3.07 6.80
N ILE A 95 -17.45 3.46 7.49
CA ILE A 95 -18.66 4.01 6.86
C ILE A 95 -18.36 5.36 6.23
N GLY A 96 -17.67 6.26 6.94
CA GLY A 96 -17.30 7.57 6.42
C GLY A 96 -16.33 7.47 5.24
N LEU A 97 -15.38 6.55 5.30
CA LEU A 97 -14.44 6.30 4.19
C LEU A 97 -15.15 5.78 2.93
N GLU A 98 -16.07 4.82 3.08
CA GLU A 98 -16.89 4.28 2.00
C GLU A 98 -17.79 5.36 1.40
N SER A 99 -18.51 6.09 2.26
CA SER A 99 -19.45 7.14 1.84
C SER A 99 -18.77 8.32 1.15
N ALA A 100 -17.49 8.57 1.46
CA ALA A 100 -16.72 9.62 0.81
C ALA A 100 -16.44 9.35 -0.68
N ARG A 101 -16.40 8.07 -1.11
CA ARG A 101 -16.08 7.66 -2.49
C ARG A 101 -16.85 6.41 -2.92
N PRO A 102 -18.18 6.41 -2.90
CA PRO A 102 -18.99 5.20 -3.10
C PRO A 102 -18.78 4.55 -4.47
N GLN A 103 -18.62 5.34 -5.53
CA GLN A 103 -18.37 4.82 -6.88
C GLN A 103 -17.01 4.11 -7.01
N GLN A 104 -15.98 4.63 -6.33
CA GLN A 104 -14.67 4.01 -6.31
C GLN A 104 -14.70 2.68 -5.55
N HIS A 105 -15.38 2.62 -4.41
CA HIS A 105 -15.54 1.40 -3.63
C HIS A 105 -16.30 0.33 -4.42
N ALA A 106 -17.43 0.68 -5.03
CA ALA A 106 -18.22 -0.22 -5.88
C ALA A 106 -17.40 -0.75 -7.08
N LEU A 107 -16.55 0.09 -7.68
CA LEU A 107 -15.66 -0.34 -8.77
C LEU A 107 -14.62 -1.34 -8.27
N ILE A 108 -13.97 -1.07 -7.14
CA ILE A 108 -12.97 -1.96 -6.55
C ILE A 108 -13.59 -3.30 -6.19
N GLU A 109 -14.73 -3.31 -5.51
CA GLU A 109 -15.48 -4.51 -5.15
C GLU A 109 -15.81 -5.34 -6.40
N ARG A 110 -16.35 -4.71 -7.44
CA ARG A 110 -16.66 -5.38 -8.71
C ARG A 110 -15.43 -5.99 -9.36
N ILE A 111 -14.28 -5.28 -9.36
CA ILE A 111 -13.03 -5.80 -9.93
C ILE A 111 -12.56 -7.01 -9.14
N LEU A 112 -12.52 -6.92 -7.82
CA LEU A 112 -12.07 -8.01 -6.95
C LEU A 112 -12.95 -9.25 -7.08
N THR A 113 -14.27 -9.08 -7.01
CA THR A 113 -15.24 -10.17 -7.15
C THR A 113 -15.15 -10.81 -8.53
N SER A 114 -15.14 -10.00 -9.59
CA SER A 114 -15.02 -10.52 -10.97
C SER A 114 -13.68 -11.23 -11.21
N THR A 115 -12.62 -10.86 -10.50
CA THR A 115 -11.32 -11.53 -10.60
C THR A 115 -11.32 -12.84 -9.83
N ALA A 116 -11.91 -12.86 -8.62
CA ALA A 116 -12.03 -14.07 -7.81
C ALA A 116 -12.88 -15.15 -8.50
N ASP A 117 -13.95 -14.75 -9.18
CA ASP A 117 -14.88 -15.65 -9.86
C ASP A 117 -14.36 -16.19 -11.20
N ARG A 118 -13.22 -15.68 -11.70
CA ARG A 118 -12.64 -16.16 -12.96
C ARG A 118 -11.71 -17.35 -12.76
N ALA A 119 -11.87 -18.35 -13.63
CA ALA A 119 -10.88 -19.41 -13.73
C ALA A 119 -9.52 -18.81 -14.16
N PRO A 120 -8.41 -19.18 -13.49
CA PRO A 120 -7.09 -18.68 -13.84
C PRO A 120 -6.68 -19.18 -15.23
N ARG A 121 -6.00 -18.32 -15.98
CA ARG A 121 -5.43 -18.65 -17.29
C ARG A 121 -3.91 -18.60 -17.22
N PHE A 122 -3.26 -19.75 -17.23
CA PHE A 122 -1.80 -19.88 -17.10
C PHE A 122 -1.08 -19.97 -18.46
N GLY A 123 -1.76 -19.73 -19.58
CA GLY A 123 -1.20 -19.88 -20.93
C GLY A 123 -0.44 -18.68 -21.48
N CYS A 124 -0.24 -17.61 -20.71
CA CYS A 124 0.49 -16.45 -21.17
C CYS A 124 1.97 -16.51 -20.72
N PHE A 125 2.86 -16.91 -21.64
CA PHE A 125 4.32 -16.90 -21.45
C PHE A 125 4.98 -15.71 -22.16
N GLY A 126 4.29 -14.58 -22.28
CA GLY A 126 4.84 -13.39 -22.92
C GLY A 126 5.84 -12.64 -22.04
N LEU A 127 6.97 -12.23 -22.60
CA LEU A 127 7.82 -11.22 -22.00
C LEU A 127 7.13 -9.86 -22.20
N HIS A 128 6.63 -9.26 -21.12
CA HIS A 128 5.87 -7.99 -21.15
C HIS A 128 6.77 -6.78 -20.91
N GLU A 129 7.95 -6.73 -21.52
CA GLU A 129 8.88 -5.60 -21.39
C GLU A 129 8.54 -4.46 -22.36
N TRP A 130 7.95 -4.76 -23.50
CA TRP A 130 7.80 -3.87 -24.64
C TRP A 130 6.75 -2.76 -24.48
N ALA A 131 5.77 -2.91 -23.61
CA ALA A 131 4.67 -1.94 -23.50
C ALA A 131 5.11 -0.51 -23.15
N MET A 132 6.27 -0.36 -22.53
CA MET A 132 6.81 0.95 -22.10
C MET A 132 8.04 1.40 -22.91
N VAL A 133 8.55 0.55 -23.79
CA VAL A 133 9.80 0.82 -24.54
C VAL A 133 9.67 0.53 -26.05
N TYR A 134 8.48 0.11 -26.49
CA TYR A 134 8.22 -0.19 -27.91
C TYR A 134 8.43 1.04 -28.79
N ARG A 135 9.37 0.98 -29.71
CA ARG A 135 9.77 2.07 -30.60
C ARG A 135 10.04 3.39 -29.89
N ASP A 136 10.59 3.32 -28.67
CA ASP A 136 10.97 4.50 -27.89
C ASP A 136 12.47 4.70 -27.94
N ASP A 137 12.90 5.80 -28.56
CA ASP A 137 14.31 6.19 -28.68
C ASP A 137 14.87 6.75 -27.36
N ARG A 138 14.00 7.07 -26.39
CA ARG A 138 14.37 7.62 -25.08
C ARG A 138 13.58 6.97 -23.95
N PRO A 139 13.89 5.70 -23.63
CA PRO A 139 13.25 5.04 -22.51
C PRO A 139 13.33 5.89 -21.24
N ARG A 140 12.27 5.87 -20.44
CA ARG A 140 12.17 6.66 -19.21
C ARG A 140 13.31 6.38 -18.21
N HIS A 141 13.87 5.19 -18.27
CA HIS A 141 14.99 4.75 -17.43
C HIS A 141 16.23 4.53 -18.28
N ASP A 142 17.35 5.06 -17.84
CA ASP A 142 18.66 4.87 -18.48
C ASP A 142 19.24 3.49 -18.08
N VAL A 143 18.53 2.44 -18.50
CA VAL A 143 18.93 1.05 -18.29
C VAL A 143 18.94 0.36 -19.64
N PRO A 144 20.01 -0.35 -20.02
CA PRO A 144 20.09 -1.07 -21.28
C PRO A 144 18.92 -2.07 -21.39
N LEU A 145 18.25 -2.06 -22.54
CA LEU A 145 17.24 -3.07 -22.85
C LEU A 145 17.92 -4.43 -22.97
N ARG A 146 17.36 -5.45 -22.33
CA ARG A 146 17.93 -6.80 -22.29
C ARG A 146 18.10 -7.43 -23.67
N LEU A 147 17.17 -7.15 -24.59
CA LEU A 147 17.20 -7.62 -25.96
C LEU A 147 17.72 -6.58 -26.95
N GLY A 148 18.11 -5.40 -26.48
CA GLY A 148 18.36 -4.23 -27.32
C GLY A 148 17.10 -3.70 -28.01
N SER A 149 17.18 -2.55 -28.66
CA SER A 149 16.02 -1.96 -29.35
C SER A 149 15.47 -2.89 -30.45
N ALA A 150 16.34 -3.47 -31.26
CA ALA A 150 15.94 -4.35 -32.37
C ALA A 150 15.27 -5.67 -31.93
N GLY A 151 15.56 -6.13 -30.70
CA GLY A 151 14.92 -7.33 -30.16
C GLY A 151 13.66 -7.03 -29.34
N THR A 152 13.42 -5.77 -29.04
CA THR A 152 12.26 -5.31 -28.25
C THR A 152 11.14 -4.78 -29.20
N ASP A 153 11.48 -4.25 -30.37
CA ASP A 153 10.57 -3.79 -31.42
C ASP A 153 10.07 -4.95 -32.28
#